data_c505f4c3e86ab8c53281f89cfaf2f959
#
_entry.id   c505f4c3e86ab8c53281f89cfaf2f959
#
_cell.length_a   1.000
_cell.length_b   1.000
_cell.length_c   1.000
_cell.angle_alpha   90.00
_cell.angle_beta   90.00
_cell.angle_gamma   90.00
#
_symmetry.space_group_name_H-M   'P 1'
#
loop_
_entity.id
_entity.type
_entity.pdbx_description
1 polymer ?
#
loop_
_entity_poly.entity_id
_entity_poly.type
_entity_poly.pdbx_seq_one_letter_code
_entity_poly.pdbx_strand_id
1 'polypeptide(L)'
;MRIEDIRQRLRAHGALPVHERRVLRLWANALAQDGGRRRPEDFLPQSLRTALPALQHELDGLARLHSEHPGADGSVRLLVALADGLTVESVLLPRGGLCVSTQVGCAVGCVFCMTGRDGLLRQLGSAEIAAQVALARRLRAVSKVVFMGMGEPAHNLEQVVEAIEFLAGAGGIGHKNLVFSTVGDRRV
;
A
#
# COMPACT_ATOMS: atom_id res chain seq x y z
N MET A 1 -9.87 2.13 -3.36
CA MET A 1 -9.69 3.40 -2.61
C MET A 1 -8.39 4.06 -3.03
N ARG A 2 -8.36 5.38 -3.20
CA ARG A 2 -7.17 6.18 -3.54
C ARG A 2 -6.61 6.89 -2.30
N ILE A 3 -5.34 7.27 -2.34
CA ILE A 3 -4.74 8.11 -1.29
C ILE A 3 -5.44 9.47 -1.19
N GLU A 4 -5.81 10.07 -2.33
CA GLU A 4 -6.55 11.34 -2.33
C GLU A 4 -7.94 11.22 -1.67
N ASP A 5 -8.64 10.10 -1.81
CA ASP A 5 -9.93 9.87 -1.10
C ASP A 5 -9.73 9.94 0.42
N ILE A 6 -8.64 9.35 0.92
CA ILE A 6 -8.29 9.41 2.35
C ILE A 6 -8.01 10.85 2.77
N ARG A 7 -7.26 11.62 1.97
CA ARG A 7 -6.97 13.03 2.25
C ARG A 7 -8.25 13.88 2.31
N GLN A 8 -9.17 13.68 1.36
CA GLN A 8 -10.45 14.38 1.34
C GLN A 8 -11.27 14.09 2.61
N ARG A 9 -11.29 12.85 3.06
CA ARG A 9 -11.96 12.47 4.31
C ARG A 9 -11.31 13.10 5.54
N LEU A 10 -9.97 13.13 5.59
CA LEU A 10 -9.26 13.84 6.67
C LEU A 10 -9.63 15.33 6.70
N ARG A 11 -9.67 15.98 5.53
CA ARG A 11 -10.09 17.41 5.38
C ARG A 11 -11.53 17.64 5.82
N ALA A 12 -12.44 16.72 5.53
CA ALA A 12 -13.83 16.79 5.99
C ALA A 12 -13.95 16.79 7.52
N HIS A 13 -12.95 16.24 8.22
CA HIS A 13 -12.82 16.30 9.68
C HIS A 13 -11.92 17.47 10.17
N GLY A 14 -11.69 18.49 9.33
CA GLY A 14 -10.93 19.67 9.69
C GLY A 14 -9.41 19.50 9.69
N ALA A 15 -8.89 18.45 9.03
CA ALA A 15 -7.45 18.27 8.90
C ALA A 15 -6.82 19.37 8.03
N LEU A 16 -5.77 19.99 8.52
CA LEU A 16 -4.84 20.78 7.73
C LEU A 16 -3.77 19.87 7.10
N PRO A 17 -3.00 20.33 6.10
CA PRO A 17 -1.96 19.52 5.45
C PRO A 17 -0.94 18.89 6.42
N VAL A 18 -0.66 19.54 7.54
CA VAL A 18 0.24 19.02 8.58
C VAL A 18 -0.36 17.83 9.34
N HIS A 19 -1.70 17.84 9.53
CA HIS A 19 -2.45 16.75 10.15
C HIS A 19 -2.52 15.55 9.21
N GLU A 20 -2.87 15.77 7.92
CA GLU A 20 -2.87 14.73 6.88
C GLU A 20 -1.52 14.02 6.83
N ARG A 21 -0.44 14.80 6.75
CA ARG A 21 0.93 14.28 6.68
C ARG A 21 1.28 13.42 7.88
N ARG A 22 0.87 13.82 9.09
CA ARG A 22 1.08 13.03 10.29
C ARG A 22 0.33 11.71 10.24
N VAL A 23 -0.99 11.73 10.03
CA VAL A 23 -1.85 10.53 10.02
C VAL A 23 -1.36 9.55 8.96
N LEU A 24 -1.15 10.02 7.75
CA LEU A 24 -0.73 9.18 6.62
C LEU A 24 0.69 8.63 6.81
N ARG A 25 1.60 9.41 7.39
CA ARG A 25 2.96 8.93 7.68
C ARG A 25 2.95 7.85 8.76
N LEU A 26 2.16 7.99 9.80
CA LEU A 26 2.07 6.97 10.85
C LEU A 26 1.47 5.68 10.28
N TRP A 27 0.40 5.78 9.51
CA TRP A 27 -0.19 4.62 8.83
C TRP A 27 0.78 3.93 7.87
N ALA A 28 1.42 4.66 6.95
CA ALA A 28 2.36 4.11 5.97
C ALA A 28 3.57 3.42 6.61
N ASN A 29 3.92 3.81 7.84
CA ASN A 29 5.03 3.22 8.59
C ASN A 29 4.60 2.20 9.65
N ALA A 30 3.33 1.77 9.62
CA ALA A 30 2.76 0.83 10.58
C ALA A 30 2.94 1.28 12.05
N LEU A 31 2.89 2.59 12.29
CA LEU A 31 3.02 3.19 13.62
C LEU A 31 1.64 3.55 14.18
N ALA A 32 1.50 3.43 15.48
CA ALA A 32 0.27 3.81 16.18
C ALA A 32 0.02 5.33 16.04
N GLN A 33 -1.26 5.73 15.92
CA GLN A 33 -1.65 7.13 15.71
C GLN A 33 -1.41 8.01 16.93
N ASP A 34 -1.28 7.44 18.11
CA ASP A 34 -0.87 8.10 19.34
C ASP A 34 0.65 8.21 19.49
N GLY A 35 1.41 7.57 18.59
CA GLY A 35 2.86 7.62 18.54
C GLY A 35 3.42 9.00 18.18
N GLY A 36 4.65 9.29 18.62
CA GLY A 36 5.38 10.48 18.29
C GLY A 36 5.49 11.48 19.44
N ARG A 37 6.17 12.63 19.19
CA ARG A 37 6.49 13.65 20.23
C ARG A 37 5.27 14.46 20.71
N ARG A 38 4.24 14.59 19.86
CA ARG A 38 3.01 15.35 20.19
C ARG A 38 1.86 14.37 20.30
N ARG A 39 1.08 14.48 21.37
CA ARG A 39 -0.12 13.70 21.56
C ARG A 39 -1.20 14.11 20.54
N PRO A 40 -2.09 13.22 20.11
CA PRO A 40 -3.20 13.57 19.21
C PRO A 40 -4.04 14.74 19.74
N GLU A 41 -4.33 14.77 21.05
CA GLU A 41 -5.12 15.81 21.70
C GLU A 41 -4.51 17.21 21.63
N ASP A 42 -3.18 17.31 21.53
CA ASP A 42 -2.45 18.59 21.46
C ASP A 42 -2.25 19.06 20.02
N PHE A 43 -2.55 18.22 19.03
CA PHE A 43 -2.17 18.48 17.66
C PHE A 43 -3.32 18.34 16.65
N LEU A 44 -4.21 17.37 16.82
CA LEU A 44 -5.29 17.11 15.86
C LEU A 44 -6.59 17.83 16.27
N PRO A 45 -7.39 18.33 15.29
CA PRO A 45 -8.73 18.83 15.55
C PRO A 45 -9.60 17.79 16.26
N GLN A 46 -10.50 18.23 17.12
CA GLN A 46 -11.36 17.32 17.88
C GLN A 46 -12.21 16.40 16.98
N SER A 47 -12.79 16.94 15.91
CA SER A 47 -13.56 16.15 14.94
C SER A 47 -12.72 15.02 14.34
N LEU A 48 -11.46 15.32 13.97
CA LEU A 48 -10.55 14.32 13.44
C LEU A 48 -10.17 13.27 14.49
N ARG A 49 -9.91 13.68 15.74
CA ARG A 49 -9.61 12.74 16.84
C ARG A 49 -10.75 11.74 17.06
N THR A 50 -12.01 12.22 17.01
CA THR A 50 -13.19 11.37 17.16
C THR A 50 -13.32 10.38 16.00
N ALA A 51 -13.01 10.79 14.77
CA ALA A 51 -13.10 9.95 13.57
C ALA A 51 -11.90 9.00 13.40
N LEU A 52 -10.76 9.31 14.02
CA LEU A 52 -9.49 8.63 13.77
C LEU A 52 -9.51 7.12 14.02
N PRO A 53 -10.14 6.58 15.10
CA PRO A 53 -10.19 5.13 15.31
C PRO A 53 -10.93 4.38 14.20
N ALA A 54 -12.06 4.91 13.71
CA ALA A 54 -12.83 4.31 12.62
C ALA A 54 -12.04 4.36 11.31
N LEU A 55 -11.40 5.50 11.01
CA LEU A 55 -10.54 5.65 9.84
C LEU A 55 -9.35 4.68 9.89
N GLN A 56 -8.69 4.54 11.05
CA GLN A 56 -7.58 3.62 11.22
C GLN A 56 -8.03 2.17 10.98
N HIS A 57 -9.19 1.78 11.53
CA HIS A 57 -9.75 0.44 11.31
C HIS A 57 -10.00 0.16 9.82
N GLU A 58 -10.53 1.13 9.09
CA GLU A 58 -10.75 1.03 7.65
C GLU A 58 -9.43 0.92 6.87
N LEU A 59 -8.44 1.77 7.18
CA LEU A 59 -7.13 1.73 6.56
C LEU A 59 -6.41 0.39 6.80
N ASP A 60 -6.56 -0.16 8.00
CA ASP A 60 -6.03 -1.49 8.36
C ASP A 60 -6.78 -2.62 7.65
N GLY A 61 -8.03 -2.38 7.28
CA GLY A 61 -8.87 -3.27 6.51
C GLY A 61 -8.57 -3.34 5.02
N LEU A 62 -7.84 -2.34 4.45
CA LEU A 62 -7.52 -2.30 3.01
C LEU A 62 -6.62 -3.46 2.57
N ALA A 63 -5.76 -3.94 3.46
CA ALA A 63 -4.89 -5.09 3.24
C ALA A 63 -4.71 -5.84 4.55
N ARG A 64 -5.22 -7.06 4.63
CA ARG A 64 -5.09 -7.93 5.80
C ARG A 64 -4.32 -9.20 5.43
N LEU A 65 -3.45 -9.65 6.32
CA LEU A 65 -2.75 -10.90 6.14
C LEU A 65 -3.75 -12.06 6.21
N HIS A 66 -3.82 -12.85 5.15
CA HIS A 66 -4.60 -14.09 5.11
C HIS A 66 -3.72 -15.29 5.48
N SER A 67 -2.53 -15.40 4.86
CA SER A 67 -1.56 -16.45 5.16
C SER A 67 -0.15 -16.07 4.73
N GLU A 68 0.85 -16.74 5.33
CA GLU A 68 2.28 -16.59 5.02
C GLU A 68 2.85 -17.92 4.51
N HIS A 69 3.71 -17.83 3.50
CA HIS A 69 4.35 -18.98 2.89
C HIS A 69 5.86 -18.73 2.76
N PRO A 70 6.69 -19.17 3.75
CA PRO A 70 8.13 -18.98 3.70
C PRO A 70 8.78 -19.73 2.53
N GLY A 71 9.71 -19.07 1.85
CA GLY A 71 10.59 -19.66 0.84
C GLY A 71 11.94 -20.07 1.42
N ALA A 72 12.61 -21.01 0.77
CA ALA A 72 13.93 -21.50 1.20
C ALA A 72 15.04 -20.44 1.09
N ASP A 73 14.83 -19.39 0.28
CA ASP A 73 15.75 -18.27 0.05
C ASP A 73 15.59 -17.13 1.08
N GLY A 74 14.73 -17.31 2.08
CA GLY A 74 14.39 -16.28 3.07
C GLY A 74 13.34 -15.27 2.61
N SER A 75 12.76 -15.43 1.42
CA SER A 75 11.55 -14.71 1.00
C SER A 75 10.33 -15.25 1.75
N VAL A 76 9.26 -14.44 1.84
CA VAL A 76 7.97 -14.88 2.36
C VAL A 76 6.88 -14.37 1.46
N ARG A 77 6.13 -15.26 0.83
CA ARG A 77 4.94 -14.91 0.07
C ARG A 77 3.78 -14.70 1.04
N LEU A 78 3.17 -13.53 0.97
CA LEU A 78 2.00 -13.14 1.74
C LEU A 78 0.78 -13.23 0.84
N LEU A 79 -0.23 -14.00 1.23
CA LEU A 79 -1.56 -13.87 0.66
C LEU A 79 -2.28 -12.78 1.43
N VAL A 80 -2.68 -11.73 0.71
CA VAL A 80 -3.27 -10.51 1.27
C VAL A 80 -4.74 -10.44 0.90
N ALA A 81 -5.62 -10.45 1.88
CA ALA A 81 -7.05 -10.22 1.71
C ALA A 81 -7.34 -8.72 1.62
N LEU A 82 -8.07 -8.31 0.61
CA LEU A 82 -8.56 -6.94 0.39
C LEU A 82 -9.93 -6.74 1.05
N ALA A 83 -10.36 -5.49 1.17
CA ALA A 83 -11.62 -5.13 1.83
C ALA A 83 -12.87 -5.70 1.13
N ASP A 84 -12.79 -5.99 -0.16
CA ASP A 84 -13.88 -6.58 -0.95
C ASP A 84 -13.89 -8.11 -0.97
N GLY A 85 -12.99 -8.75 -0.20
CA GLY A 85 -12.87 -10.21 -0.12
C GLY A 85 -11.98 -10.83 -1.20
N LEU A 86 -11.52 -10.07 -2.19
CA LEU A 86 -10.53 -10.54 -3.16
C LEU A 86 -9.15 -10.65 -2.50
N THR A 87 -8.26 -11.41 -3.13
CA THR A 87 -6.90 -11.61 -2.63
C THR A 87 -5.85 -11.23 -3.65
N VAL A 88 -4.72 -10.72 -3.16
CA VAL A 88 -3.52 -10.49 -3.94
C VAL A 88 -2.31 -11.07 -3.22
N GLU A 89 -1.20 -11.20 -3.93
CA GLU A 89 0.06 -11.64 -3.35
C GLU A 89 1.02 -10.45 -3.16
N SER A 90 1.70 -10.45 -2.03
CA SER A 90 2.91 -9.65 -1.81
C SER A 90 4.05 -10.58 -1.43
N VAL A 91 5.29 -10.18 -1.71
CA VAL A 91 6.44 -11.01 -1.34
C VAL A 91 7.45 -10.18 -0.57
N LEU A 92 7.66 -10.56 0.70
CA LEU A 92 8.77 -10.06 1.48
C LEU A 92 10.07 -10.67 0.92
N LEU A 93 10.91 -9.83 0.38
CA LEU A 93 12.20 -10.23 -0.18
C LEU A 93 13.30 -10.14 0.90
N PRO A 94 14.39 -10.89 0.76
CA PRO A 94 15.56 -10.67 1.60
C PRO A 94 16.04 -9.21 1.57
N ARG A 95 16.74 -8.77 2.63
CA ARG A 95 17.35 -7.44 2.75
C ARG A 95 16.35 -6.27 2.71
N GLY A 96 15.13 -6.47 3.21
CA GLY A 96 14.14 -5.39 3.37
C GLY A 96 13.42 -4.96 2.08
N GLY A 97 13.40 -5.82 1.07
CA GLY A 97 12.59 -5.64 -0.12
C GLY A 97 11.14 -6.11 0.07
N LEU A 98 10.22 -5.51 -0.66
CA LEU A 98 8.83 -5.96 -0.78
C LEU A 98 8.39 -5.86 -2.24
N CYS A 99 7.89 -6.96 -2.78
CA CYS A 99 7.17 -6.98 -4.04
C CYS A 99 5.68 -6.79 -3.76
N VAL A 100 5.03 -5.82 -4.43
CA VAL A 100 3.60 -5.49 -4.25
C VAL A 100 2.82 -5.70 -5.53
N SER A 101 1.54 -6.05 -5.37
CA SER A 101 0.57 -6.17 -6.46
C SER A 101 -0.08 -4.84 -6.79
N THR A 102 -0.43 -4.65 -8.07
CA THR A 102 -1.09 -3.45 -8.60
C THR A 102 -2.47 -3.74 -9.17
N GLN A 103 -2.80 -5.01 -9.36
CA GLN A 103 -4.08 -5.48 -9.89
C GLN A 103 -4.50 -6.78 -9.20
N VAL A 104 -5.78 -7.10 -9.25
CA VAL A 104 -6.30 -8.45 -9.02
C VAL A 104 -6.42 -9.12 -10.39
N GLY A 105 -5.57 -10.13 -10.64
CA GLY A 105 -5.39 -10.69 -11.97
C GLY A 105 -4.51 -9.81 -12.88
N CYS A 106 -4.38 -10.16 -14.15
CA CYS A 106 -3.57 -9.43 -15.13
C CYS A 106 -4.05 -9.70 -16.56
N ALA A 107 -4.19 -8.66 -17.37
CA ALA A 107 -4.61 -8.79 -18.77
C ALA A 107 -3.46 -9.11 -19.76
N VAL A 108 -2.21 -9.11 -19.32
CA VAL A 108 -1.05 -9.33 -20.20
C VAL A 108 -0.94 -10.78 -20.67
N GLY A 109 -1.29 -11.75 -19.78
CA GLY A 109 -1.32 -13.17 -20.14
C GLY A 109 0.07 -13.76 -20.46
N CYS A 110 1.13 -13.33 -19.76
CA CYS A 110 2.48 -13.91 -19.92
C CYS A 110 2.45 -15.43 -19.74
N VAL A 111 3.04 -16.17 -20.67
CA VAL A 111 2.95 -17.65 -20.75
C VAL A 111 3.48 -18.39 -19.50
N PHE A 112 4.35 -17.75 -18.73
CA PHE A 112 4.94 -18.30 -17.51
C PHE A 112 4.28 -17.81 -16.21
N CYS A 113 3.29 -16.88 -16.30
CA CYS A 113 2.73 -16.20 -15.14
C CYS A 113 1.30 -16.68 -14.83
N MET A 114 1.10 -17.20 -13.64
CA MET A 114 -0.24 -17.69 -13.21
C MET A 114 -1.24 -16.55 -13.00
N THR A 115 -0.79 -15.34 -12.69
CA THR A 115 -1.67 -14.18 -12.44
C THR A 115 -2.54 -13.82 -13.65
N GLY A 116 -2.03 -14.02 -14.87
CA GLY A 116 -2.76 -13.72 -16.11
C GLY A 116 -3.72 -14.81 -16.58
N ARG A 117 -3.75 -15.97 -15.91
CA ARG A 117 -4.52 -17.15 -16.37
C ARG A 117 -6.02 -16.87 -16.45
N ASP A 118 -6.57 -16.20 -15.46
CA ASP A 118 -8.01 -15.90 -15.35
C ASP A 118 -8.32 -14.43 -15.77
N GLY A 119 -7.35 -13.76 -16.39
CA GLY A 119 -7.47 -12.38 -16.83
C GLY A 119 -7.41 -11.36 -15.71
N LEU A 120 -7.81 -10.12 -16.02
CA LEU A 120 -7.88 -9.01 -15.10
C LEU A 120 -9.28 -8.94 -14.46
N LEU A 121 -9.34 -8.97 -13.13
CA LEU A 121 -10.59 -8.75 -12.41
C LEU A 121 -10.80 -7.26 -12.11
N ARG A 122 -9.79 -6.59 -11.50
CA ARG A 122 -9.82 -5.14 -11.26
C ARG A 122 -8.46 -4.52 -11.00
N GLN A 123 -8.40 -3.21 -11.14
CA GLN A 123 -7.27 -2.40 -10.69
C GLN A 123 -7.27 -2.25 -9.15
N LEU A 124 -6.10 -2.16 -8.53
CA LEU A 124 -5.97 -1.70 -7.15
C LEU A 124 -5.91 -0.18 -7.12
N GLY A 125 -6.56 0.43 -6.12
CA GLY A 125 -6.35 1.84 -5.82
C GLY A 125 -5.00 2.08 -5.14
N SER A 126 -4.50 3.29 -5.23
CA SER A 126 -3.20 3.68 -4.66
C SER A 126 -3.10 3.40 -3.16
N ALA A 127 -4.21 3.55 -2.41
CA ALA A 127 -4.26 3.23 -0.99
C ALA A 127 -4.16 1.72 -0.73
N GLU A 128 -4.76 0.87 -1.58
CA GLU A 128 -4.65 -0.60 -1.46
C GLU A 128 -3.22 -1.08 -1.77
N ILE A 129 -2.55 -0.42 -2.72
CA ILE A 129 -1.14 -0.67 -3.03
C ILE A 129 -0.27 -0.29 -1.82
N ALA A 130 -0.47 0.90 -1.26
CA ALA A 130 0.27 1.38 -0.09
C ALA A 130 -0.02 0.55 1.18
N ALA A 131 -1.25 0.06 1.34
CA ALA A 131 -1.65 -0.79 2.46
C ALA A 131 -0.87 -2.11 2.53
N GLN A 132 -0.47 -2.68 1.38
CA GLN A 132 0.41 -3.86 1.34
C GLN A 132 1.77 -3.54 1.99
N VAL A 133 2.30 -2.33 1.79
CA VAL A 133 3.55 -1.89 2.42
C VAL A 133 3.37 -1.68 3.92
N ALA A 134 2.27 -1.03 4.34
CA ALA A 134 1.95 -0.86 5.76
C ALA A 134 1.76 -2.21 6.47
N LEU A 135 1.07 -3.16 5.83
CA LEU A 135 0.93 -4.54 6.33
C LEU A 135 2.30 -5.22 6.50
N ALA A 136 3.13 -5.19 5.45
CA ALA A 136 4.44 -5.83 5.45
C ALA A 136 5.37 -5.25 6.53
N ARG A 137 5.28 -3.94 6.81
CA ARG A 137 6.05 -3.25 7.87
C ARG A 137 5.67 -3.68 9.29
N ARG A 138 4.50 -4.28 9.49
CA ARG A 138 4.13 -4.91 10.78
C ARG A 138 4.87 -6.23 11.01
N LEU A 139 5.32 -6.86 9.93
CA LEU A 139 5.98 -8.16 9.96
C LEU A 139 7.50 -8.03 9.91
N ARG A 140 8.01 -7.12 9.06
CA ARG A 140 9.45 -6.95 8.80
C ARG A 140 9.74 -5.53 8.33
N ALA A 141 10.95 -5.02 8.58
CA ALA A 141 11.40 -3.75 8.02
C ALA A 141 11.38 -3.77 6.49
N VAL A 142 10.76 -2.74 5.87
CA VAL A 142 10.68 -2.57 4.41
C VAL A 142 11.31 -1.24 4.04
N SER A 143 12.40 -1.30 3.26
CA SER A 143 13.16 -0.15 2.77
C SER A 143 13.19 0.00 1.25
N LYS A 144 12.75 -1.04 0.51
CA LYS A 144 12.64 -1.07 -0.94
C LYS A 144 11.32 -1.71 -1.36
N VAL A 145 10.63 -1.11 -2.34
CA VAL A 145 9.39 -1.65 -2.92
C VAL A 145 9.55 -1.86 -4.41
N VAL A 146 9.10 -3.01 -4.89
CA VAL A 146 9.09 -3.37 -6.31
C VAL A 146 7.65 -3.61 -6.74
N PHE A 147 7.16 -2.88 -7.73
CA PHE A 147 5.83 -3.04 -8.31
C PHE A 147 5.90 -4.13 -9.38
N MET A 148 5.95 -5.40 -8.94
CA MET A 148 6.14 -6.58 -9.78
C MET A 148 5.41 -7.82 -9.21
N GLY A 149 4.39 -7.61 -8.39
CA GLY A 149 3.51 -8.66 -7.90
C GLY A 149 2.44 -9.03 -8.94
N MET A 150 1.20 -9.17 -8.53
CA MET A 150 0.11 -9.38 -9.47
C MET A 150 -0.22 -8.10 -10.23
N GLY A 151 -0.39 -8.24 -11.58
CA GLY A 151 -0.75 -7.15 -12.47
C GLY A 151 0.41 -6.52 -13.23
N GLU A 152 0.04 -5.76 -14.28
CA GLU A 152 0.95 -4.91 -15.05
C GLU A 152 0.80 -3.46 -14.55
N PRO A 153 1.82 -2.88 -13.90
CA PRO A 153 1.68 -1.54 -13.32
C PRO A 153 1.43 -0.44 -14.37
N ALA A 154 1.88 -0.61 -15.61
CA ALA A 154 1.59 0.32 -16.70
C ALA A 154 0.10 0.38 -17.04
N HIS A 155 -0.64 -0.71 -16.83
CA HIS A 155 -2.09 -0.75 -17.02
C HIS A 155 -2.88 -0.09 -15.87
N ASN A 156 -2.21 0.24 -14.76
CA ASN A 156 -2.75 0.94 -13.60
C ASN A 156 -1.90 2.17 -13.23
N LEU A 157 -1.36 2.85 -14.22
CA LEU A 157 -0.29 3.85 -14.09
C LEU A 157 -0.64 4.95 -13.08
N GLU A 158 -1.82 5.54 -13.17
CA GLU A 158 -2.24 6.64 -12.30
C GLU A 158 -2.18 6.24 -10.81
N GLN A 159 -2.71 5.06 -10.47
CA GLN A 159 -2.74 4.58 -9.09
C GLN A 159 -1.34 4.19 -8.59
N VAL A 160 -0.53 3.63 -9.47
CA VAL A 160 0.85 3.23 -9.15
C VAL A 160 1.73 4.46 -8.92
N VAL A 161 1.61 5.49 -9.76
CA VAL A 161 2.35 6.76 -9.59
C VAL A 161 1.94 7.44 -8.29
N GLU A 162 0.63 7.55 -8.00
CA GLU A 162 0.15 8.11 -6.72
C GLU A 162 0.69 7.32 -5.52
N ALA A 163 0.74 5.98 -5.61
CA ALA A 163 1.32 5.14 -4.55
C ALA A 163 2.84 5.36 -4.40
N ILE A 164 3.58 5.51 -5.51
CA ILE A 164 5.02 5.81 -5.51
C ILE A 164 5.28 7.14 -4.80
N GLU A 165 4.59 8.20 -5.17
CA GLU A 165 4.73 9.53 -4.56
C GLU A 165 4.38 9.50 -3.07
N PHE A 166 3.32 8.78 -2.72
CA PHE A 166 2.92 8.59 -1.33
C PHE A 166 3.98 7.83 -0.51
N LEU A 167 4.50 6.73 -1.03
CA LEU A 167 5.52 5.93 -0.36
C LEU A 167 6.86 6.67 -0.27
N ALA A 168 7.20 7.49 -1.24
CA ALA A 168 8.39 8.35 -1.19
C ALA A 168 8.25 9.42 -0.10
N GLY A 169 7.10 10.10 -0.05
CA GLY A 169 6.85 11.18 0.90
C GLY A 169 6.50 10.68 2.30
N ALA A 170 5.30 10.15 2.48
CA ALA A 170 4.79 9.70 3.77
C ALA A 170 5.43 8.38 4.23
N GLY A 171 5.70 7.46 3.29
CA GLY A 171 6.33 6.17 3.58
C GLY A 171 7.83 6.26 3.87
N GLY A 172 8.51 7.35 3.50
CA GLY A 172 9.94 7.55 3.74
C GLY A 172 10.85 6.61 2.93
N ILE A 173 10.37 6.08 1.81
CA ILE A 173 11.15 5.22 0.91
C ILE A 173 11.70 6.08 -0.22
N GLY A 174 13.02 6.31 -0.24
CA GLY A 174 13.64 7.13 -1.31
C GLY A 174 13.31 6.59 -2.72
N HIS A 175 13.09 7.47 -3.71
CA HIS A 175 12.67 7.10 -5.07
C HIS A 175 13.55 6.02 -5.71
N LYS A 176 14.87 6.01 -5.47
CA LYS A 176 15.78 4.95 -5.95
C LYS A 176 15.46 3.55 -5.45
N ASN A 177 14.65 3.45 -4.39
CA ASN A 177 14.20 2.21 -3.78
C ASN A 177 12.74 1.86 -4.13
N LEU A 178 12.10 2.63 -5.01
CA LEU A 178 10.77 2.38 -5.57
C LEU A 178 10.97 1.95 -7.04
N VAL A 179 10.82 0.66 -7.30
CA VAL A 179 11.14 0.07 -8.60
C VAL A 179 9.86 -0.23 -9.35
N PHE A 180 9.65 0.47 -10.46
CA PHE A 180 8.56 0.21 -11.40
C PHE A 180 9.03 -0.85 -12.41
N SER A 181 8.37 -2.00 -12.47
CA SER A 181 8.67 -3.10 -13.39
C SER A 181 7.51 -3.31 -14.33
N THR A 182 7.77 -3.29 -15.62
CA THR A 182 6.74 -3.39 -16.67
C THR A 182 7.22 -4.27 -17.81
N VAL A 183 6.28 -4.85 -18.55
CA VAL A 183 6.53 -5.58 -19.79
C VAL A 183 6.88 -4.64 -20.99
N GLY A 184 6.89 -3.34 -20.77
CA GLY A 184 7.21 -2.36 -21.81
C GLY A 184 5.98 -1.85 -22.58
N ASP A 185 4.86 -1.66 -21.90
CA ASP A 185 3.67 -1.05 -22.50
C ASP A 185 3.95 0.40 -22.92
N ARG A 186 3.41 0.81 -24.08
CA ARG A 186 3.63 2.15 -24.66
C ARG A 186 3.01 3.31 -23.85
N ARG A 187 2.27 3.00 -22.77
CA ARG A 187 1.65 3.99 -21.87
C ARG A 187 2.60 4.53 -20.81
N VAL A 188 3.83 4.03 -20.74
CA VAL A 188 4.85 4.42 -19.74
C VAL A 188 6.03 5.08 -20.41
#